data_efce75886444d5063b1055ef09cd1b3e
#
_entry.id   efce75886444d5063b1055ef09cd1b3e
#
_cell.length_a   1.000
_cell.length_b   1.000
_cell.length_c   1.000
_cell.angle_alpha   90.00
_cell.angle_beta   90.00
_cell.angle_gamma   90.00
#
_symmetry.space_group_name_H-M   'P 1'
#
loop_
_entity.id
_entity.type
_entity.pdbx_description
1 polymer ?
#
loop_
_entity_poly.entity_id
_entity_poly.type
_entity_poly.pdbx_seq_one_letter_code
_entity_poly.pdbx_strand_id
1 'polypeptide(L)'
;MIGISRHTDYAMRIVLHLSALPESTQVTADEIARKRLLPRAFMRRIIVRLAEAKILRTVRGAGGGIMLARPASEISMFEVVVAMEREVTLNPCVDHPLFCPLSVSCPVNRAWEGVTKQLQTTLSGIRFDQLANAIEPKSAKAGYTGPPSAGAGRKSAKGGRRGRS
;
A
#
# COMPACT_ATOMS: atom_id res chain seq x y z
N MET A 1 -12.13 8.83 6.92
CA MET A 1 -10.80 9.36 6.52
C MET A 1 -10.48 8.73 5.19
N ILE A 2 -10.40 9.50 4.14
CA ILE A 2 -9.96 9.04 2.82
C ILE A 2 -8.45 8.84 2.90
N GLY A 3 -8.00 7.61 2.90
CA GLY A 3 -6.57 7.32 3.04
C GLY A 3 -6.22 5.94 2.49
N ILE A 4 -5.05 5.86 1.91
CA ILE A 4 -4.44 4.61 1.45
C ILE A 4 -3.99 3.81 2.68
N SER A 5 -4.24 2.49 2.68
CA SER A 5 -3.84 1.63 3.78
C SER A 5 -2.31 1.54 3.92
N ARG A 6 -1.82 1.21 5.12
CA ARG A 6 -0.39 0.95 5.33
C ARG A 6 0.14 -0.19 4.46
N HIS A 7 -0.72 -1.17 4.13
CA HIS A 7 -0.33 -2.26 3.26
C HIS A 7 -0.04 -1.79 1.84
N THR A 8 -0.83 -0.84 1.34
CA THR A 8 -0.62 -0.22 0.03
C THR A 8 0.64 0.65 0.01
N ASP A 9 0.91 1.43 1.05
CA ASP A 9 2.18 2.16 1.20
C ASP A 9 3.38 1.19 1.19
N TYR A 10 3.29 0.06 1.90
CA TYR A 10 4.32 -0.96 1.88
C TYR A 10 4.48 -1.61 0.50
N ALA A 11 3.38 -1.87 -0.21
CA ALA A 11 3.40 -2.37 -1.58
C ALA A 11 4.12 -1.40 -2.53
N MET A 12 3.80 -0.10 -2.44
CA MET A 12 4.50 0.95 -3.20
C MET A 12 6.02 0.92 -2.96
N ARG A 13 6.45 0.80 -1.70
CA ARG A 13 7.88 0.74 -1.34
C ARG A 13 8.57 -0.51 -1.87
N ILE A 14 7.87 -1.65 -1.92
CA ILE A 14 8.39 -2.89 -2.49
C ILE A 14 8.60 -2.73 -3.99
N VAL A 15 7.58 -2.28 -4.72
CA VAL A 15 7.66 -2.09 -6.17
C VAL A 15 8.73 -1.05 -6.50
N LEU A 16 8.76 0.09 -5.82
CA LEU A 16 9.77 1.14 -5.98
C LEU A 16 11.20 0.61 -5.73
N HIS A 17 11.38 -0.27 -4.74
CA HIS A 17 12.69 -0.86 -4.49
C HIS A 17 13.17 -1.70 -5.67
N LEU A 18 12.30 -2.54 -6.21
CA LEU A 18 12.61 -3.40 -7.34
C LEU A 18 12.80 -2.59 -8.64
N SER A 19 12.04 -1.52 -8.83
CA SER A 19 12.15 -0.63 -9.99
C SER A 19 13.47 0.14 -10.04
N ALA A 20 14.13 0.33 -8.89
CA ALA A 20 15.44 0.99 -8.80
C ALA A 20 16.63 0.01 -8.99
N LEU A 21 16.36 -1.26 -9.23
CA LEU A 21 17.38 -2.28 -9.50
C LEU A 21 17.45 -2.56 -11.01
N PRO A 22 18.57 -3.10 -11.49
CA PRO A 22 18.66 -3.60 -12.87
C PRO A 22 17.53 -4.61 -13.16
N GLU A 23 17.03 -4.59 -14.39
CA GLU A 23 15.99 -5.52 -14.82
C GLU A 23 16.36 -6.98 -14.50
N SER A 24 15.36 -7.77 -14.18
CA SER A 24 15.51 -9.19 -13.80
C SER A 24 16.29 -9.45 -12.51
N THR A 25 16.66 -8.42 -11.75
CA THR A 25 17.31 -8.61 -10.44
C THR A 25 16.36 -9.26 -9.44
N GLN A 26 16.79 -10.37 -8.86
CA GLN A 26 16.05 -11.08 -7.82
C GLN A 26 16.53 -10.67 -6.43
N VAL A 27 15.60 -10.36 -5.52
CA VAL A 27 15.90 -10.01 -4.13
C VAL A 27 14.99 -10.79 -3.19
N THR A 28 15.52 -11.11 -2.01
CA THR A 28 14.72 -11.81 -0.99
C THR A 28 13.74 -10.85 -0.30
N ALA A 29 12.62 -11.40 0.20
CA ALA A 29 11.65 -10.62 0.99
C ALA A 29 12.30 -9.97 2.22
N ASP A 30 13.24 -10.67 2.87
CA ASP A 30 13.96 -10.18 4.04
C ASP A 30 14.89 -9.00 3.71
N GLU A 31 15.52 -9.03 2.56
CA GLU A 31 16.36 -7.92 2.09
C GLU A 31 15.52 -6.67 1.83
N ILE A 32 14.39 -6.81 1.14
CA ILE A 32 13.46 -5.70 0.90
C ILE A 32 12.94 -5.15 2.22
N ALA A 33 12.49 -6.03 3.13
CA ALA A 33 11.96 -5.63 4.44
C ALA A 33 12.98 -4.80 5.22
N ARG A 34 14.24 -5.24 5.26
CA ARG A 34 15.34 -4.54 5.94
C ARG A 34 15.66 -3.19 5.28
N LYS A 35 15.84 -3.17 3.95
CA LYS A 35 16.22 -1.96 3.20
C LYS A 35 15.13 -0.89 3.20
N ARG A 36 13.86 -1.28 3.23
CA ARG A 36 12.71 -0.37 3.17
C ARG A 36 11.98 -0.19 4.50
N LEU A 37 12.53 -0.73 5.60
CA LEU A 37 11.98 -0.65 6.96
C LEU A 37 10.52 -1.15 7.02
N LEU A 38 10.27 -2.32 6.41
CA LEU A 38 8.95 -2.93 6.36
C LEU A 38 8.81 -4.03 7.40
N PRO A 39 7.65 -4.14 8.09
CA PRO A 39 7.42 -5.23 9.02
C PRO A 39 7.32 -6.57 8.28
N ARG A 40 8.15 -7.55 8.66
CA ARG A 40 8.21 -8.89 8.02
C ARG A 40 6.86 -9.60 7.99
N ALA A 41 6.05 -9.41 9.02
CA ALA A 41 4.74 -10.06 9.15
C ALA A 41 3.79 -9.77 7.98
N PHE A 42 3.93 -8.62 7.30
CA PHE A 42 3.05 -8.23 6.20
C PHE A 42 3.60 -8.59 4.81
N MET A 43 4.91 -8.88 4.71
CA MET A 43 5.60 -9.09 3.43
C MET A 43 4.93 -10.18 2.58
N ARG A 44 4.67 -11.36 3.17
CA ARG A 44 4.08 -12.50 2.45
C ARG A 44 2.74 -12.13 1.79
N ARG A 45 1.85 -11.49 2.56
CA ARG A 45 0.50 -11.12 2.08
C ARG A 45 0.57 -10.10 0.95
N ILE A 46 1.46 -9.11 1.07
CA ILE A 46 1.64 -8.06 0.05
C ILE A 46 2.21 -8.67 -1.23
N ILE A 47 3.27 -9.49 -1.12
CA ILE A 47 3.90 -10.13 -2.26
C ILE A 47 2.92 -11.02 -3.02
N VAL A 48 2.09 -11.80 -2.33
CA VAL A 48 1.06 -12.65 -2.96
C VAL A 48 0.10 -11.79 -3.79
N ARG A 49 -0.45 -10.71 -3.23
CA ARG A 49 -1.39 -9.83 -3.95
C ARG A 49 -0.75 -9.17 -5.17
N LEU A 50 0.48 -8.69 -5.03
CA LEU A 50 1.21 -8.08 -6.15
C LEU A 50 1.57 -9.12 -7.23
N ALA A 51 1.80 -10.36 -6.85
CA ALA A 51 2.03 -11.46 -7.81
C ALA A 51 0.74 -11.87 -8.53
N GLU A 52 -0.39 -11.95 -7.84
CA GLU A 52 -1.72 -12.16 -8.42
C GLU A 52 -2.07 -11.08 -9.44
N ALA A 53 -1.72 -9.84 -9.15
CA ALA A 53 -1.87 -8.69 -10.07
C ALA A 53 -0.81 -8.64 -11.19
N LYS A 54 0.07 -9.64 -11.30
CA LYS A 54 1.16 -9.70 -12.31
C LYS A 54 2.11 -8.48 -12.27
N ILE A 55 2.23 -7.86 -11.10
CA ILE A 55 3.20 -6.78 -10.84
C ILE A 55 4.54 -7.38 -10.42
N LEU A 56 4.50 -8.44 -9.61
CA LEU A 56 5.68 -9.18 -9.17
C LEU A 56 5.68 -10.61 -9.70
N ARG A 57 6.87 -11.18 -9.76
CA ARG A 57 7.10 -12.60 -9.97
C ARG A 57 7.99 -13.15 -8.85
N THR A 58 7.64 -14.32 -8.35
CA THR A 58 8.43 -15.05 -7.34
C THR A 58 9.11 -16.25 -7.97
N VAL A 59 10.38 -16.46 -7.66
CA VAL A 59 11.17 -17.62 -8.09
C VAL A 59 11.48 -18.47 -6.86
N ARG A 60 11.18 -19.77 -6.92
CA ARG A 60 11.44 -20.73 -5.83
C ARG A 60 12.83 -21.33 -5.94
N GLY A 61 13.38 -21.79 -4.82
CA GLY A 61 14.64 -22.55 -4.74
C GLY A 61 15.80 -21.78 -4.13
N ALA A 62 16.96 -22.45 -4.06
CA ALA A 62 18.23 -21.85 -3.65
C ALA A 62 18.63 -20.77 -4.68
N GLY A 63 18.70 -19.51 -4.25
CA GLY A 63 18.88 -18.37 -5.15
C GLY A 63 17.58 -17.78 -5.68
N GLY A 64 16.42 -18.28 -5.25
CA GLY A 64 15.11 -17.70 -5.57
C GLY A 64 14.88 -16.36 -4.92
N GLY A 65 13.86 -15.64 -5.37
CA GLY A 65 13.56 -14.31 -4.87
C GLY A 65 12.32 -13.69 -5.50
N ILE A 66 12.22 -12.40 -5.38
CA ILE A 66 11.15 -11.57 -5.87
C ILE A 66 11.74 -10.60 -6.90
N MET A 67 11.05 -10.43 -8.00
CA MET A 67 11.42 -9.49 -9.06
C MET A 67 10.16 -8.88 -9.68
N LEU A 68 10.30 -7.82 -10.45
CA LEU A 68 9.21 -7.31 -11.27
C LEU A 68 8.82 -8.34 -12.33
N ALA A 69 7.51 -8.46 -12.61
CA ALA A 69 6.98 -9.35 -13.63
C ALA A 69 7.07 -8.75 -15.04
N ARG A 70 7.20 -7.42 -15.12
CA ARG A 70 7.29 -6.62 -16.35
C ARG A 70 8.08 -5.33 -16.08
N PRO A 71 8.50 -4.58 -17.11
CA PRO A 71 9.26 -3.34 -16.95
C PRO A 71 8.58 -2.33 -16.02
N ALA A 72 9.36 -1.60 -15.23
CA ALA A 72 8.85 -0.59 -14.30
C ALA A 72 8.08 0.54 -15.00
N SER A 73 8.41 0.83 -16.26
CA SER A 73 7.71 1.80 -17.12
C SER A 73 6.28 1.38 -17.49
N GLU A 74 5.95 0.10 -17.37
CA GLU A 74 4.62 -0.44 -17.60
C GLU A 74 3.77 -0.57 -16.34
N ILE A 75 4.37 -0.33 -15.17
CA ILE A 75 3.68 -0.45 -13.86
C ILE A 75 3.32 0.94 -13.36
N SER A 76 2.02 1.19 -13.14
CA SER A 76 1.51 2.45 -12.60
C SER A 76 1.23 2.37 -11.10
N MET A 77 1.19 3.53 -10.43
CA MET A 77 0.71 3.61 -9.05
C MET A 77 -0.72 3.09 -8.90
N PHE A 78 -1.59 3.36 -9.88
CA PHE A 78 -2.98 2.89 -9.87
C PHE A 78 -3.08 1.37 -9.76
N GLU A 79 -2.30 0.64 -10.54
CA GLU A 79 -2.31 -0.83 -10.52
C GLU A 79 -1.90 -1.40 -9.15
N VAL A 80 -0.92 -0.79 -8.50
CA VAL A 80 -0.51 -1.19 -7.15
C VAL A 80 -1.62 -0.89 -6.13
N VAL A 81 -2.29 0.26 -6.24
CA VAL A 81 -3.44 0.58 -5.37
C VAL A 81 -4.57 -0.44 -5.57
N VAL A 82 -4.96 -0.73 -6.81
CA VAL A 82 -6.02 -1.72 -7.13
C VAL A 82 -5.65 -3.11 -6.61
N ALA A 83 -4.40 -3.53 -6.76
CA ALA A 83 -3.93 -4.81 -6.24
C ALA A 83 -4.09 -4.93 -4.72
N MET A 84 -4.01 -3.84 -3.99
CA MET A 84 -4.05 -3.83 -2.53
C MET A 84 -5.42 -3.49 -1.95
N GLU A 85 -6.13 -2.52 -2.52
CA GLU A 85 -7.40 -1.99 -1.97
C GLU A 85 -8.64 -2.60 -2.63
N ARG A 86 -8.50 -3.20 -3.82
CA ARG A 86 -9.57 -3.72 -4.69
C ARG A 86 -10.43 -2.63 -5.32
N GLU A 87 -10.87 -1.67 -4.56
CA GLU A 87 -11.70 -0.56 -5.01
C GLU A 87 -10.99 0.77 -4.76
N VAL A 88 -11.04 1.65 -5.72
CA VAL A 88 -10.43 3.00 -5.65
C VAL A 88 -11.51 4.02 -5.91
N THR A 89 -12.42 4.15 -4.94
CA THR A 89 -13.50 5.12 -4.96
C THR A 89 -13.52 5.98 -3.70
N LEU A 90 -14.00 7.19 -3.85
CA LEU A 90 -14.09 8.13 -2.75
C LEU A 90 -15.40 7.97 -1.97
N ASN A 91 -16.42 7.38 -2.59
CA ASN A 91 -17.71 7.17 -1.96
C ASN A 91 -18.36 5.89 -2.51
N PRO A 92 -18.90 5.01 -1.66
CA PRO A 92 -19.50 3.75 -2.08
C PRO A 92 -20.61 3.86 -3.12
N CYS A 93 -21.36 4.97 -3.15
CA CYS A 93 -22.44 5.14 -4.13
C CYS A 93 -21.95 5.37 -5.57
N VAL A 94 -20.65 5.55 -5.80
CA VAL A 94 -20.05 5.66 -7.15
C VAL A 94 -19.95 4.27 -7.78
N ASP A 95 -19.43 3.27 -7.05
CA ASP A 95 -19.28 1.90 -7.57
C ASP A 95 -20.51 1.03 -7.34
N HIS A 96 -21.27 1.34 -6.29
CA HIS A 96 -22.46 0.59 -5.90
C HIS A 96 -23.72 1.50 -5.91
N PRO A 97 -24.27 1.82 -7.09
CA PRO A 97 -25.43 2.73 -7.20
C PRO A 97 -26.65 2.29 -6.38
N LEU A 98 -26.78 0.97 -6.12
CA LEU A 98 -27.87 0.42 -5.29
C LEU A 98 -27.74 0.74 -3.80
N PHE A 99 -26.60 1.24 -3.35
CA PHE A 99 -26.39 1.65 -1.95
C PHE A 99 -27.22 2.86 -1.54
N CYS A 100 -27.60 3.70 -2.51
CA CYS A 100 -28.39 4.87 -2.26
C CYS A 100 -29.48 5.02 -3.35
N PRO A 101 -30.76 5.09 -2.99
CA PRO A 101 -31.84 5.25 -3.95
C PRO A 101 -31.73 6.52 -4.79
N LEU A 102 -30.98 7.52 -4.34
CA LEU A 102 -30.78 8.80 -5.01
C LEU A 102 -29.59 8.80 -5.99
N SER A 103 -28.76 7.75 -6.02
CA SER A 103 -27.49 7.74 -6.77
C SER A 103 -27.64 8.18 -8.22
N VAL A 104 -28.68 7.72 -8.91
CA VAL A 104 -28.90 7.98 -10.33
C VAL A 104 -29.16 9.46 -10.64
N SER A 105 -29.84 10.19 -9.76
CA SER A 105 -30.22 11.60 -9.94
C SER A 105 -29.41 12.57 -9.09
N CYS A 106 -28.53 12.05 -8.21
CA CYS A 106 -27.83 12.86 -7.21
C CYS A 106 -26.67 13.67 -7.82
N PRO A 107 -26.72 15.02 -7.76
CA PRO A 107 -25.60 15.84 -8.22
C PRO A 107 -24.31 15.60 -7.46
N VAL A 108 -24.40 15.23 -6.17
CA VAL A 108 -23.24 14.93 -5.31
C VAL A 108 -22.58 13.61 -5.74
N ASN A 109 -23.35 12.59 -6.15
CA ASN A 109 -22.81 11.36 -6.72
C ASN A 109 -21.98 11.63 -7.97
N ARG A 110 -22.52 12.44 -8.91
CA ARG A 110 -21.79 12.84 -10.13
C ARG A 110 -20.50 13.60 -9.83
N ALA A 111 -20.50 14.44 -8.80
CA ALA A 111 -19.29 15.13 -8.37
C ALA A 111 -18.23 14.15 -7.85
N TRP A 112 -18.62 13.17 -7.01
CA TRP A 112 -17.73 12.12 -6.52
C TRP A 112 -17.19 11.22 -7.64
N GLU A 113 -18.03 10.88 -8.61
CA GLU A 113 -17.62 10.13 -9.81
C GLU A 113 -16.53 10.87 -10.58
N GLY A 114 -16.72 12.18 -10.83
CA GLY A 114 -15.74 13.02 -11.50
C GLY A 114 -14.39 13.06 -10.79
N VAL A 115 -14.40 13.29 -9.48
CA VAL A 115 -13.16 13.32 -8.66
C VAL A 115 -12.50 11.95 -8.61
N THR A 116 -13.26 10.86 -8.46
CA THR A 116 -12.73 9.49 -8.48
C THR A 116 -12.04 9.20 -9.81
N LYS A 117 -12.66 9.54 -10.95
CA LYS A 117 -12.08 9.34 -12.28
C LYS A 117 -10.79 10.16 -12.46
N GLN A 118 -10.75 11.38 -11.98
CA GLN A 118 -9.54 12.22 -12.02
C GLN A 118 -8.42 11.61 -11.19
N LEU A 119 -8.71 11.12 -9.98
CA LEU A 119 -7.74 10.43 -9.13
C LEU A 119 -7.18 9.18 -9.82
N GLN A 120 -8.04 8.33 -10.39
CA GLN A 120 -7.64 7.13 -11.12
C GLN A 120 -6.74 7.48 -12.32
N THR A 121 -7.10 8.49 -13.09
CA THR A 121 -6.32 8.97 -14.23
C THR A 121 -4.95 9.46 -13.79
N THR A 122 -4.88 10.26 -12.73
CA THR A 122 -3.63 10.79 -12.19
C THR A 122 -2.71 9.65 -11.72
N LEU A 123 -3.24 8.71 -10.93
CA LEU A 123 -2.47 7.56 -10.45
C LEU A 123 -2.02 6.64 -11.59
N SER A 124 -2.81 6.50 -12.65
CA SER A 124 -2.46 5.71 -13.82
C SER A 124 -1.35 6.35 -14.65
N GLY A 125 -1.22 7.68 -14.61
CA GLY A 125 -0.14 8.41 -15.30
C GLY A 125 1.21 8.33 -14.59
N ILE A 126 1.26 7.98 -13.30
CA ILE A 126 2.50 7.91 -12.53
C ILE A 126 3.10 6.50 -12.67
N ARG A 127 4.27 6.39 -13.30
CA ARG A 127 4.97 5.13 -13.55
C ARG A 127 6.13 4.92 -12.56
N PHE A 128 6.44 3.65 -12.26
CA PHE A 128 7.47 3.33 -11.27
C PHE A 128 8.90 3.56 -11.75
N ASP A 129 9.17 3.54 -13.05
CA ASP A 129 10.46 3.97 -13.61
C ASP A 129 10.74 5.45 -13.33
N GLN A 130 9.73 6.31 -13.50
CA GLN A 130 9.84 7.74 -13.20
C GLN A 130 10.11 7.96 -11.70
N LEU A 131 9.39 7.23 -10.83
CA LEU A 131 9.60 7.31 -9.39
C LEU A 131 10.98 6.77 -8.97
N ALA A 132 11.47 5.73 -9.63
CA ALA A 132 12.80 5.18 -9.38
C ALA A 132 13.91 6.15 -9.78
N ASN A 133 13.76 6.83 -10.93
CA ASN A 133 14.69 7.84 -11.41
C ASN A 133 14.69 9.12 -10.54
N ALA A 134 13.59 9.40 -9.84
CA ALA A 134 13.48 10.53 -8.90
C ALA A 134 14.09 10.24 -7.52
N ILE A 135 14.62 9.03 -7.28
CA ILE A 135 15.35 8.72 -6.04
C ILE A 135 16.71 9.41 -6.10
N GLU A 136 16.80 10.60 -5.53
CA GLU A 136 18.10 11.22 -5.28
C GLU A 136 18.91 10.35 -4.30
N PRO A 137 20.25 10.23 -4.47
CA PRO A 137 21.09 9.59 -3.49
C PRO A 137 21.01 10.41 -2.18
N LYS A 138 20.19 9.95 -1.25
CA LYS A 138 20.02 10.62 0.04
C LYS A 138 21.36 10.68 0.76
N SER A 139 21.83 11.89 1.03
CA SER A 139 22.68 12.14 2.16
C SER A 139 21.98 11.59 3.41
N ALA A 140 22.61 10.64 4.07
CA ALA A 140 22.06 9.97 5.26
C ALA A 140 22.04 10.97 6.43
N LYS A 141 20.93 11.68 6.63
CA LYS A 141 20.61 12.36 7.92
C LYS A 141 19.15 12.82 7.93
N ALA A 142 18.23 11.91 8.22
CA ALA A 142 16.97 12.24 8.87
C ALA A 142 16.61 11.04 9.76
N GLY A 143 16.77 11.21 11.06
CA GLY A 143 16.36 10.22 12.05
C GLY A 143 14.85 9.98 11.94
N TYR A 144 14.46 8.83 11.47
CA TYR A 144 13.07 8.39 11.51
C TYR A 144 12.73 8.06 12.97
N THR A 145 11.98 8.92 13.62
CA THR A 145 11.25 8.58 14.83
C THR A 145 9.98 7.86 14.39
N GLY A 146 9.92 6.55 14.62
CA GLY A 146 8.76 5.72 14.26
C GLY A 146 7.45 6.26 14.81
N PRO A 147 6.29 5.83 14.27
CA PRO A 147 4.99 6.25 14.78
C PRO A 147 4.89 5.90 16.26
N PRO A 148 4.26 6.76 17.09
CA PRO A 148 4.07 6.49 18.50
C PRO A 148 3.39 5.13 18.67
N SER A 149 3.99 4.27 19.48
CA SER A 149 3.39 2.99 19.87
C SER A 149 2.02 3.30 20.48
N ALA A 150 0.94 2.72 19.93
CA ALA A 150 -0.38 2.78 20.53
C ALA A 150 -0.29 2.20 21.94
N GLY A 151 -0.36 3.08 22.95
CA GLY A 151 -0.11 2.79 24.35
C GLY A 151 -1.04 1.69 24.87
N ALA A 152 -0.42 0.66 25.39
CA ALA A 152 -1.04 -0.25 26.35
C ALA A 152 -1.38 0.54 27.62
N GLY A 153 -2.64 0.95 27.76
CA GLY A 153 -3.14 1.68 28.92
C GLY A 153 -4.51 1.21 29.35
N ARG A 154 -4.68 -0.06 29.68
CA ARG A 154 -5.78 -0.51 30.52
C ARG A 154 -5.24 -0.92 31.89
N LYS A 155 -5.10 0.04 32.79
CA LYS A 155 -4.99 -0.23 34.21
C LYS A 155 -6.35 -0.72 34.72
N SER A 156 -6.43 -1.99 35.09
CA SER A 156 -7.55 -2.56 35.81
C SER A 156 -7.61 -1.94 37.22
N ALA A 157 -8.66 -1.21 37.52
CA ALA A 157 -8.98 -0.78 38.87
C ALA A 157 -9.48 -1.98 39.68
N LYS A 158 -8.63 -2.51 40.57
CA LYS A 158 -9.03 -3.42 41.64
C LYS A 158 -9.85 -2.62 42.69
N GLY A 159 -11.16 -2.82 42.68
CA GLY A 159 -12.01 -2.38 43.76
C GLY A 159 -11.77 -3.15 45.05
N GLY A 160 -11.23 -2.48 46.07
CA GLY A 160 -11.08 -3.03 47.38
C GLY A 160 -12.46 -3.12 48.08
N ARG A 161 -12.88 -4.32 48.41
CA ARG A 161 -13.95 -4.57 49.41
C ARG A 161 -13.34 -4.33 50.78
N ARG A 162 -13.79 -3.31 51.48
CA ARG A 162 -13.66 -3.19 52.93
C ARG A 162 -14.92 -3.77 53.57
N GLY A 163 -14.73 -4.80 54.38
CA GLY A 163 -15.74 -5.32 55.28
C GLY A 163 -15.95 -4.38 56.46
N ARG A 164 -17.15 -4.38 57.02
CA ARG A 164 -17.47 -4.04 58.39
C ARG A 164 -18.62 -4.94 58.87
N SER A 165 -18.30 -5.62 59.87
CA SER A 165 -18.98 -5.95 61.17
C SER A 165 -20.48 -6.01 61.12
#